data_d47f6580481a01f8e1af141e3f7042c3
#
_entry.id   d47f6580481a01f8e1af141e3f7042c3
#
_cell.length_a   1.000
_cell.length_b   1.000
_cell.length_c   1.000
_cell.angle_alpha   90.00
_cell.angle_beta   90.00
_cell.angle_gamma   90.00
#
_symmetry.space_group_name_H-M   'P 1'
#
loop_
_entity.id
_entity.type
_entity.pdbx_description
1 polymer ?
#
loop_
_entity_poly.entity_id
_entity_poly.type
_entity_poly.pdbx_seq_one_letter_code
_entity_poly.pdbx_strand_id
1 'polypeptide(L)'
;MISAPVMTMSASALGRSIAAGEICPVELVEAYLAAISAHPDGERIYARLTRARALDEAMAARGRAQAGLRRGLLDGVPLSWKDLFDSAGVATEGGTALLRGRVPERDAEVLQRLTRAGAICLGKTHQTEFAYSGLGLNPVTATPPCINDPEAVPGGSSSGAAASVAFGLAALAIGSDTGGSVRIPAAWNDLVGLKTTAGRLPLAGVLPLAPKFDTVGPIARSVEDCAQVLAAMENRPAPDLRGSTLSGKRFLVLEGAPFEDIRDVPARGFEQAVDRLAAAGAKISRSKLSSVEEALALSPIIYTPECYAQWRNLIETAPDLVFPPILDRFRSGRDHLAMDYVAAWQSLSDHRAHYLAQTAGFDAVILPTAPNLPPNARRLMQDHAYFTTENLLTLRNTRIGNMLGLCVLSLPTGVPSVGISLMAAPMAEDHLLRVGVAAETALATD
;
A
#
# COMPACT_ATOMS: atom_id res chain seq x y z
N MET A 1 -9.33 -28.58 -11.31
CA MET A 1 -8.29 -27.97 -10.45
C MET A 1 -7.87 -26.64 -11.06
N ILE A 2 -7.84 -25.58 -10.26
CA ILE A 2 -7.37 -24.26 -10.68
C ILE A 2 -5.87 -24.35 -11.01
N SER A 3 -5.48 -23.86 -12.18
CA SER A 3 -4.08 -23.92 -12.64
C SER A 3 -3.22 -22.76 -12.09
N ALA A 4 -1.90 -22.94 -12.03
CA ALA A 4 -0.98 -21.91 -11.58
C ALA A 4 -1.15 -20.54 -12.30
N PRO A 5 -1.36 -20.45 -13.61
CA PRO A 5 -1.62 -19.18 -14.29
C PRO A 5 -2.85 -18.42 -13.77
N VAL A 6 -3.88 -19.11 -13.29
CA VAL A 6 -5.09 -18.46 -12.73
C VAL A 6 -4.76 -17.75 -11.42
N MET A 7 -3.84 -18.27 -10.62
CA MET A 7 -3.45 -17.69 -9.33
C MET A 7 -2.73 -16.34 -9.48
N THR A 8 -2.20 -16.05 -10.66
CA THR A 8 -1.51 -14.78 -10.96
C THR A 8 -2.33 -13.83 -11.82
N MET A 9 -3.57 -14.17 -12.16
CA MET A 9 -4.49 -13.25 -12.85
C MET A 9 -4.78 -12.02 -11.98
N SER A 10 -5.12 -10.89 -12.62
CA SER A 10 -5.63 -9.73 -11.91
C SER A 10 -7.00 -10.05 -11.28
N ALA A 11 -7.36 -9.34 -10.22
CA ALA A 11 -8.65 -9.51 -9.55
C ALA A 11 -9.83 -9.26 -10.51
N SER A 12 -9.69 -8.26 -11.37
CA SER A 12 -10.69 -7.93 -12.39
C SER A 12 -10.82 -9.02 -13.45
N ALA A 13 -9.70 -9.63 -13.86
CA ALA A 13 -9.74 -10.78 -14.79
C ALA A 13 -10.40 -11.99 -14.15
N LEU A 14 -10.06 -12.32 -12.90
CA LEU A 14 -10.75 -13.39 -12.15
C LEU A 14 -12.25 -13.11 -12.04
N GLY A 15 -12.63 -11.86 -11.75
CA GLY A 15 -14.02 -11.46 -11.69
C GLY A 15 -14.76 -11.65 -13.02
N ARG A 16 -14.11 -11.40 -14.17
CA ARG A 16 -14.66 -11.68 -15.51
C ARG A 16 -14.83 -13.18 -15.75
N SER A 17 -13.83 -13.99 -15.44
CA SER A 17 -13.93 -15.45 -15.59
C SER A 17 -14.98 -16.09 -14.67
N ILE A 18 -15.18 -15.54 -13.45
CA ILE A 18 -16.30 -15.94 -12.58
C ILE A 18 -17.65 -15.57 -13.24
N ALA A 19 -17.74 -14.38 -13.84
CA ALA A 19 -18.96 -13.94 -14.53
C ALA A 19 -19.30 -14.80 -15.75
N ALA A 20 -18.27 -15.27 -16.47
CA ALA A 20 -18.42 -16.18 -17.61
C ALA A 20 -18.73 -17.65 -17.20
N GLY A 21 -18.67 -17.95 -15.88
CA GLY A 21 -18.85 -19.33 -15.40
C GLY A 21 -17.63 -20.24 -15.60
N GLU A 22 -16.49 -19.68 -15.99
CA GLU A 22 -15.23 -20.41 -16.25
C GLU A 22 -14.52 -20.79 -14.93
N ILE A 23 -14.70 -19.97 -13.87
CA ILE A 23 -14.09 -20.16 -12.55
C ILE A 23 -15.19 -20.22 -11.49
N CYS A 24 -15.16 -21.27 -10.66
CA CYS A 24 -16.01 -21.39 -9.48
C CYS A 24 -15.34 -20.66 -8.29
N PRO A 25 -16.02 -19.72 -7.60
CA PRO A 25 -15.47 -19.03 -6.43
C PRO A 25 -14.99 -19.96 -5.33
N VAL A 26 -15.69 -21.10 -5.10
CA VAL A 26 -15.32 -22.07 -4.07
C VAL A 26 -13.99 -22.77 -4.41
N GLU A 27 -13.88 -23.28 -5.64
CA GLU A 27 -12.63 -23.91 -6.10
C GLU A 27 -11.46 -22.92 -6.12
N LEU A 28 -11.72 -21.66 -6.45
CA LEU A 28 -10.71 -20.59 -6.41
C LEU A 28 -10.20 -20.34 -5.00
N VAL A 29 -11.09 -20.25 -4.02
CA VAL A 29 -10.71 -20.08 -2.59
C VAL A 29 -9.95 -21.29 -2.08
N GLU A 30 -10.43 -22.52 -2.38
CA GLU A 30 -9.74 -23.76 -2.00
C GLU A 30 -8.32 -23.80 -2.57
N ALA A 31 -8.15 -23.40 -3.84
CA ALA A 31 -6.85 -23.33 -4.49
C ALA A 31 -5.90 -22.32 -3.81
N TYR A 32 -6.38 -21.11 -3.48
CA TYR A 32 -5.56 -20.15 -2.73
C TYR A 32 -5.20 -20.66 -1.33
N LEU A 33 -6.15 -21.22 -0.59
CA LEU A 33 -5.90 -21.77 0.75
C LEU A 33 -4.91 -22.95 0.72
N ALA A 34 -4.98 -23.80 -0.31
CA ALA A 34 -4.01 -24.87 -0.54
C ALA A 34 -2.64 -24.33 -0.90
N ALA A 35 -2.55 -23.35 -1.82
CA ALA A 35 -1.30 -22.71 -2.21
C ALA A 35 -0.61 -22.04 -1.02
N ILE A 36 -1.34 -21.30 -0.18
CA ILE A 36 -0.79 -20.67 1.03
C ILE A 36 -0.20 -21.73 1.98
N SER A 37 -0.92 -22.83 2.18
CA SER A 37 -0.49 -23.91 3.09
C SER A 37 0.73 -24.68 2.55
N ALA A 38 0.88 -24.77 1.22
CA ALA A 38 1.99 -25.46 0.57
C ALA A 38 3.21 -24.54 0.34
N HIS A 39 3.04 -23.22 0.40
CA HIS A 39 4.13 -22.28 0.15
C HIS A 39 5.14 -22.27 1.31
N PRO A 40 6.45 -22.37 1.05
CA PRO A 40 7.46 -22.42 2.10
C PRO A 40 7.45 -21.21 3.03
N ASP A 41 7.07 -20.05 2.51
CA ASP A 41 6.95 -18.81 3.27
C ASP A 41 5.50 -18.44 3.61
N GLY A 42 4.55 -19.37 3.48
CA GLY A 42 3.14 -19.10 3.76
C GLY A 42 2.89 -18.54 5.15
N GLU A 43 3.53 -19.10 6.17
CA GLU A 43 3.46 -18.64 7.58
C GLU A 43 4.25 -17.33 7.82
N ARG A 44 5.19 -16.98 6.96
CA ARG A 44 5.87 -15.67 7.01
C ARG A 44 5.06 -14.56 6.35
N ILE A 45 4.16 -14.92 5.43
CA ILE A 45 3.29 -13.98 4.70
C ILE A 45 1.97 -13.77 5.43
N TYR A 46 1.32 -14.85 5.87
CA TYR A 46 0.04 -14.82 6.57
C TYR A 46 0.22 -15.01 8.08
N ALA A 47 -0.25 -14.04 8.85
CA ALA A 47 -0.32 -14.17 10.32
C ALA A 47 -1.42 -15.16 10.74
N ARG A 48 -2.53 -15.19 9.98
CA ARG A 48 -3.64 -16.14 10.18
C ARG A 48 -4.57 -16.22 9.00
N LEU A 49 -5.16 -17.40 8.77
CA LEU A 49 -6.16 -17.63 7.73
C LEU A 49 -7.58 -17.61 8.33
N THR A 50 -8.54 -17.14 7.54
CA THR A 50 -9.97 -17.13 7.90
C THR A 50 -10.75 -18.18 7.10
N ARG A 51 -10.27 -19.46 7.12
CA ARG A 51 -10.75 -20.55 6.25
C ARG A 51 -12.28 -20.70 6.23
N ALA A 52 -12.91 -20.81 7.40
CA ALA A 52 -14.35 -21.00 7.49
C ALA A 52 -15.09 -19.83 6.84
N ARG A 53 -14.74 -18.59 7.21
CA ARG A 53 -15.29 -17.37 6.63
C ARG A 53 -15.10 -17.32 5.10
N ALA A 54 -13.89 -17.61 4.62
CA ALA A 54 -13.58 -17.57 3.19
C ALA A 54 -14.44 -18.56 2.39
N LEU A 55 -14.65 -19.77 2.90
CA LEU A 55 -15.48 -20.79 2.26
C LEU A 55 -16.97 -20.41 2.28
N ASP A 56 -17.48 -19.86 3.39
CA ASP A 56 -18.86 -19.40 3.49
C ASP A 56 -19.14 -18.23 2.52
N GLU A 57 -18.22 -17.25 2.46
CA GLU A 57 -18.29 -16.13 1.51
C GLU A 57 -18.22 -16.64 0.04
N ALA A 58 -17.36 -17.65 -0.24
CA ALA A 58 -17.24 -18.26 -1.56
C ALA A 58 -18.49 -19.04 -1.99
N MET A 59 -19.11 -19.81 -1.08
CA MET A 59 -20.38 -20.50 -1.34
C MET A 59 -21.49 -19.51 -1.64
N ALA A 60 -21.57 -18.43 -0.88
CA ALA A 60 -22.55 -17.36 -1.15
C ALA A 60 -22.30 -16.67 -2.50
N ALA A 61 -21.03 -16.42 -2.89
CA ALA A 61 -20.67 -15.84 -4.18
C ALA A 61 -21.01 -16.79 -5.35
N ARG A 62 -20.75 -18.09 -5.20
CA ARG A 62 -21.16 -19.12 -6.17
C ARG A 62 -22.67 -19.12 -6.40
N GLY A 63 -23.45 -19.10 -5.30
CA GLY A 63 -24.92 -19.03 -5.41
C GLY A 63 -25.39 -17.79 -6.18
N ARG A 64 -24.79 -16.63 -5.90
CA ARG A 64 -25.09 -15.38 -6.66
C ARG A 64 -24.70 -15.48 -8.13
N ALA A 65 -23.53 -16.04 -8.43
CA ALA A 65 -23.08 -16.21 -9.80
C ALA A 65 -24.04 -17.13 -10.61
N GLN A 66 -24.44 -18.26 -10.02
CA GLN A 66 -25.40 -19.19 -10.64
C GLN A 66 -26.78 -18.59 -10.85
N ALA A 67 -27.21 -17.71 -9.95
CA ALA A 67 -28.50 -17.02 -10.05
C ALA A 67 -28.47 -15.75 -10.93
N GLY A 68 -27.32 -15.35 -11.50
CA GLY A 68 -27.19 -14.11 -12.24
C GLY A 68 -27.25 -12.84 -11.38
N LEU A 69 -27.01 -12.95 -10.08
CA LEU A 69 -27.16 -11.88 -9.07
C LEU A 69 -25.81 -11.37 -8.54
N ARG A 70 -24.76 -11.43 -9.35
CA ARG A 70 -23.44 -10.91 -8.96
C ARG A 70 -23.48 -9.42 -8.64
N ARG A 71 -22.70 -9.01 -7.62
CA ARG A 71 -22.65 -7.64 -7.09
C ARG A 71 -21.65 -6.74 -7.82
N GLY A 72 -20.77 -7.31 -8.64
CA GLY A 72 -19.75 -6.59 -9.40
C GLY A 72 -18.56 -7.49 -9.73
N LEU A 73 -17.47 -6.89 -10.24
CA LEU A 73 -16.26 -7.63 -10.64
C LEU A 73 -15.58 -8.34 -9.47
N LEU A 74 -15.61 -7.76 -8.30
CA LEU A 74 -14.96 -8.34 -7.11
C LEU A 74 -15.80 -9.42 -6.40
N ASP A 75 -17.05 -9.68 -6.85
CA ASP A 75 -17.89 -10.71 -6.24
C ASP A 75 -17.34 -12.11 -6.51
N GLY A 76 -16.88 -12.78 -5.47
CA GLY A 76 -16.22 -14.08 -5.51
C GLY A 76 -14.69 -14.03 -5.63
N VAL A 77 -14.08 -12.84 -5.59
CA VAL A 77 -12.62 -12.67 -5.69
C VAL A 77 -11.96 -12.68 -4.31
N PRO A 78 -10.94 -13.55 -4.08
CA PRO A 78 -10.26 -13.68 -2.80
C PRO A 78 -9.21 -12.61 -2.55
N LEU A 79 -9.27 -11.95 -1.37
CA LEU A 79 -8.38 -10.87 -0.93
C LEU A 79 -7.66 -11.20 0.36
N SER A 80 -6.44 -10.66 0.54
CA SER A 80 -5.74 -10.64 1.81
C SER A 80 -5.84 -9.27 2.49
N TRP A 81 -5.68 -9.26 3.82
CA TRP A 81 -5.82 -8.06 4.64
C TRP A 81 -4.62 -7.89 5.56
N LYS A 82 -4.04 -6.71 5.60
CA LYS A 82 -3.01 -6.37 6.57
C LYS A 82 -3.54 -6.53 8.00
N ASP A 83 -2.71 -7.04 8.92
CA ASP A 83 -3.13 -7.38 10.29
C ASP A 83 -3.37 -6.16 11.21
N LEU A 84 -3.82 -5.07 10.66
CA LEU A 84 -4.34 -3.91 11.41
C LEU A 84 -5.83 -3.64 11.15
N PHE A 85 -6.43 -4.36 10.21
CA PHE A 85 -7.89 -4.27 9.97
C PHE A 85 -8.61 -5.24 10.88
N ASP A 86 -9.50 -4.76 11.71
CA ASP A 86 -10.35 -5.59 12.55
C ASP A 86 -11.20 -6.53 11.70
N SER A 87 -11.21 -7.80 12.11
CA SER A 87 -12.06 -8.86 11.54
C SER A 87 -12.77 -9.54 12.69
N ALA A 88 -14.10 -9.55 12.70
CA ALA A 88 -14.92 -10.09 13.78
C ALA A 88 -14.53 -11.53 14.10
N GLY A 89 -14.26 -11.80 15.38
CA GLY A 89 -13.87 -13.12 15.86
C GLY A 89 -12.46 -13.59 15.47
N VAL A 90 -11.66 -12.75 14.82
CA VAL A 90 -10.29 -13.06 14.38
C VAL A 90 -9.30 -12.08 15.01
N ALA A 91 -8.23 -12.58 15.59
CA ALA A 91 -7.26 -11.73 16.25
C ALA A 91 -6.68 -10.68 15.28
N THR A 92 -6.56 -9.42 15.74
CA THR A 92 -5.93 -8.29 15.05
C THR A 92 -4.88 -7.70 15.97
N GLU A 93 -3.61 -7.98 15.67
CA GLU A 93 -2.50 -7.78 16.61
C GLU A 93 -1.50 -6.71 16.17
N GLY A 94 -1.69 -6.10 14.98
CA GLY A 94 -0.85 -4.99 14.52
C GLY A 94 0.64 -5.32 14.37
N GLY A 95 0.99 -6.61 14.27
CA GLY A 95 2.37 -7.08 14.19
C GLY A 95 3.16 -6.91 15.50
N THR A 96 2.51 -6.73 16.66
CA THR A 96 3.16 -6.51 17.95
C THR A 96 2.75 -7.55 19.00
N ALA A 97 3.67 -7.88 19.89
CA ALA A 97 3.39 -8.75 21.05
C ALA A 97 2.43 -8.08 22.05
N LEU A 98 2.38 -6.76 22.08
CA LEU A 98 1.55 -6.00 23.04
C LEU A 98 0.05 -6.13 22.77
N LEU A 99 -0.36 -6.48 21.56
CA LEU A 99 -1.77 -6.72 21.20
C LEU A 99 -2.09 -8.19 20.99
N ARG A 100 -1.21 -9.10 21.44
CA ARG A 100 -1.43 -10.55 21.29
C ARG A 100 -2.73 -10.99 21.92
N GLY A 101 -3.55 -11.71 21.11
CA GLY A 101 -4.86 -12.21 21.52
C GLY A 101 -5.98 -11.15 21.50
N ARG A 102 -5.76 -9.95 20.97
CA ARG A 102 -6.81 -8.94 20.78
C ARG A 102 -7.77 -9.41 19.67
N VAL A 103 -8.97 -9.83 20.04
CA VAL A 103 -10.01 -10.27 19.11
C VAL A 103 -11.13 -9.24 19.04
N PRO A 104 -11.33 -8.55 17.91
CA PRO A 104 -12.41 -7.59 17.74
C PRO A 104 -13.76 -8.29 17.56
N GLU A 105 -14.83 -7.60 17.99
CA GLU A 105 -16.22 -8.07 17.84
C GLU A 105 -16.84 -7.70 16.48
N ARG A 106 -16.24 -6.76 15.78
CA ARG A 106 -16.76 -6.20 14.51
C ARG A 106 -15.65 -6.11 13.47
N ASP A 107 -16.05 -6.26 12.21
CA ASP A 107 -15.17 -5.98 11.08
C ASP A 107 -14.89 -4.48 10.98
N ALA A 108 -13.69 -4.12 10.52
CA ALA A 108 -13.39 -2.78 10.05
C ALA A 108 -14.39 -2.36 8.94
N GLU A 109 -14.77 -1.08 8.92
CA GLU A 109 -15.81 -0.61 7.98
C GLU A 109 -15.45 -0.88 6.52
N VAL A 110 -14.19 -0.70 6.13
CA VAL A 110 -13.72 -1.01 4.76
C VAL A 110 -13.82 -2.50 4.44
N LEU A 111 -13.58 -3.39 5.42
CA LEU A 111 -13.77 -4.83 5.26
C LEU A 111 -15.25 -5.17 5.07
N GLN A 112 -16.14 -4.57 5.88
CA GLN A 112 -17.59 -4.75 5.72
C GLN A 112 -18.06 -4.33 4.32
N ARG A 113 -17.56 -3.20 3.79
CA ARG A 113 -17.94 -2.69 2.48
C ARG A 113 -17.50 -3.65 1.36
N LEU A 114 -16.26 -4.16 1.40
CA LEU A 114 -15.78 -5.14 0.42
C LEU A 114 -16.49 -6.48 0.53
N THR A 115 -16.78 -6.97 1.74
CA THR A 115 -17.61 -8.17 1.94
C THR A 115 -19.04 -7.97 1.36
N ARG A 116 -19.64 -6.78 1.54
CA ARG A 116 -20.93 -6.46 0.91
C ARG A 116 -20.85 -6.41 -0.62
N ALA A 117 -19.71 -6.02 -1.19
CA ALA A 117 -19.47 -6.11 -2.63
C ALA A 117 -19.20 -7.54 -3.12
N GLY A 118 -19.10 -8.50 -2.20
CA GLY A 118 -18.93 -9.93 -2.49
C GLY A 118 -17.47 -10.39 -2.53
N ALA A 119 -16.52 -9.54 -2.21
CA ALA A 119 -15.12 -9.93 -2.08
C ALA A 119 -14.93 -10.89 -0.88
N ILE A 120 -13.97 -11.82 -1.00
CA ILE A 120 -13.75 -12.90 -0.05
C ILE A 120 -12.51 -12.63 0.79
N CYS A 121 -12.64 -12.71 2.13
CA CYS A 121 -11.53 -12.53 3.06
C CYS A 121 -10.75 -13.84 3.26
N LEU A 122 -9.53 -13.96 2.69
CA LEU A 122 -8.67 -15.14 2.86
C LEU A 122 -8.01 -15.19 4.25
N GLY A 123 -7.62 -14.04 4.79
CA GLY A 123 -6.90 -13.97 6.05
C GLY A 123 -6.15 -12.66 6.25
N LYS A 124 -5.39 -12.64 7.36
CA LYS A 124 -4.61 -11.50 7.83
C LYS A 124 -3.14 -11.73 7.53
N THR A 125 -2.48 -10.75 6.95
CA THR A 125 -1.06 -10.81 6.56
C THR A 125 -0.17 -10.11 7.57
N HIS A 126 1.06 -10.59 7.70
CA HIS A 126 2.08 -9.94 8.52
C HIS A 126 2.35 -8.50 8.07
N GLN A 127 2.84 -7.69 8.98
CA GLN A 127 3.17 -6.30 8.77
C GLN A 127 4.34 -5.87 9.65
N THR A 128 4.94 -4.73 9.37
CA THR A 128 5.85 -4.09 10.31
C THR A 128 5.11 -3.78 11.61
N GLU A 129 5.79 -3.97 12.75
CA GLU A 129 5.25 -3.70 14.08
C GLU A 129 4.64 -2.30 14.16
N PHE A 130 3.39 -2.20 14.63
CA PHE A 130 2.58 -0.96 14.69
C PHE A 130 2.53 -0.17 13.36
N ALA A 131 2.81 -0.80 12.21
CA ALA A 131 2.91 -0.12 10.92
C ALA A 131 4.00 0.98 10.87
N TYR A 132 5.00 1.00 11.76
CA TYR A 132 5.88 2.16 11.96
C TYR A 132 7.27 2.05 11.31
N SER A 133 7.39 1.30 10.20
CA SER A 133 8.59 1.31 9.34
C SER A 133 8.21 1.05 7.88
N GLY A 134 8.99 1.62 6.95
CA GLY A 134 8.85 1.39 5.50
C GLY A 134 9.56 0.13 5.00
N LEU A 135 10.34 -0.55 5.84
CA LEU A 135 11.19 -1.67 5.42
C LEU A 135 10.46 -3.02 5.34
N GLY A 136 9.44 -3.24 6.17
CA GLY A 136 8.75 -4.53 6.21
C GLY A 136 9.37 -5.56 7.15
N LEU A 137 10.49 -5.23 7.81
CA LEU A 137 11.11 -6.06 8.84
C LEU A 137 10.24 -6.11 10.10
N ASN A 138 9.96 -7.31 10.59
CA ASN A 138 9.30 -7.52 11.88
C ASN A 138 9.81 -8.79 12.58
N PRO A 139 10.76 -8.65 13.52
CA PRO A 139 11.29 -9.77 14.28
C PRO A 139 10.36 -10.25 15.39
N VAL A 140 9.33 -9.48 15.75
CA VAL A 140 8.37 -9.83 16.82
C VAL A 140 7.37 -10.89 16.36
N THR A 141 7.00 -10.85 15.07
CA THR A 141 6.09 -11.82 14.46
C THR A 141 6.77 -12.57 13.30
N ALA A 142 6.74 -12.00 12.08
CA ALA A 142 7.47 -12.54 10.94
C ALA A 142 7.77 -11.47 9.90
N THR A 143 8.85 -11.68 9.15
CA THR A 143 9.24 -10.86 7.99
C THR A 143 9.02 -11.68 6.73
N PRO A 144 8.07 -11.31 5.84
CA PRO A 144 7.91 -11.94 4.53
C PRO A 144 9.14 -11.70 3.64
N PRO A 145 9.41 -12.56 2.65
CA PRO A 145 10.46 -12.30 1.66
C PRO A 145 10.01 -11.25 0.63
N CYS A 146 10.97 -10.62 -0.05
CA CYS A 146 10.75 -9.87 -1.28
C CYS A 146 10.68 -10.84 -2.48
N ILE A 147 9.82 -10.56 -3.47
CA ILE A 147 9.68 -11.44 -4.64
C ILE A 147 10.95 -11.56 -5.48
N ASN A 148 11.73 -10.48 -5.55
CA ASN A 148 12.95 -10.41 -6.38
C ASN A 148 14.22 -10.81 -5.63
N ASP A 149 14.20 -10.87 -4.29
CA ASP A 149 15.32 -11.27 -3.46
C ASP A 149 14.81 -11.85 -2.12
N PRO A 150 14.91 -13.18 -1.91
CA PRO A 150 14.38 -13.83 -0.70
C PRO A 150 15.11 -13.44 0.59
N GLU A 151 16.32 -12.88 0.50
CA GLU A 151 17.06 -12.39 1.67
C GLU A 151 16.78 -10.92 1.99
N ALA A 152 16.12 -10.21 1.10
CA ALA A 152 15.74 -8.82 1.30
C ALA A 152 14.37 -8.67 1.95
N VAL A 153 14.13 -7.52 2.58
CA VAL A 153 12.82 -7.16 3.13
C VAL A 153 11.86 -6.75 2.01
N PRO A 154 10.55 -7.07 2.11
CA PRO A 154 9.59 -6.84 1.02
C PRO A 154 9.07 -5.40 0.94
N GLY A 155 9.56 -4.50 1.78
CA GLY A 155 8.92 -3.20 1.98
C GLY A 155 7.74 -3.28 2.95
N GLY A 156 7.43 -2.14 3.51
CA GLY A 156 6.42 -2.03 4.56
C GLY A 156 5.76 -0.65 4.62
N SER A 157 4.82 -0.61 5.54
CA SER A 157 4.51 -1.59 6.58
C SER A 157 3.56 -2.71 6.12
N SER A 158 2.95 -2.65 4.92
CA SER A 158 2.03 -3.69 4.41
C SER A 158 2.81 -4.84 3.75
N SER A 159 3.80 -5.41 4.46
CA SER A 159 4.78 -6.36 3.96
C SER A 159 4.16 -7.66 3.44
N GLY A 160 3.40 -8.35 4.28
CA GLY A 160 2.72 -9.59 3.89
C GLY A 160 1.59 -9.37 2.89
N ALA A 161 0.96 -8.19 2.89
CA ALA A 161 -0.06 -7.83 1.91
C ALA A 161 0.55 -7.84 0.49
N ALA A 162 1.68 -7.14 0.27
CA ALA A 162 2.36 -7.17 -1.02
C ALA A 162 2.89 -8.56 -1.36
N ALA A 163 3.57 -9.23 -0.41
CA ALA A 163 4.08 -10.57 -0.64
C ALA A 163 2.98 -11.56 -1.02
N SER A 164 1.78 -11.51 -0.38
CA SER A 164 0.67 -12.41 -0.73
C SER A 164 0.23 -12.27 -2.19
N VAL A 165 0.23 -11.05 -2.71
CA VAL A 165 -0.12 -10.80 -4.13
C VAL A 165 1.03 -11.21 -5.04
N ALA A 166 2.25 -10.81 -4.74
CA ALA A 166 3.42 -11.09 -5.58
C ALA A 166 3.66 -12.61 -5.77
N PHE A 167 3.54 -13.38 -4.68
CA PHE A 167 3.71 -14.84 -4.72
C PHE A 167 2.46 -15.61 -5.19
N GLY A 168 1.41 -14.94 -5.67
CA GLY A 168 0.21 -15.63 -6.15
C GLY A 168 -0.64 -16.26 -5.06
N LEU A 169 -0.57 -15.76 -3.84
CA LEU A 169 -1.31 -16.26 -2.66
C LEU A 169 -2.55 -15.43 -2.31
N ALA A 170 -2.82 -14.38 -3.08
CA ALA A 170 -4.06 -13.59 -3.09
C ALA A 170 -4.23 -12.93 -4.47
N ALA A 171 -5.46 -12.63 -4.85
CA ALA A 171 -5.74 -11.90 -6.09
C ALA A 171 -5.32 -10.44 -5.98
N LEU A 172 -5.59 -9.83 -4.84
CA LEU A 172 -5.13 -8.50 -4.42
C LEU A 172 -5.11 -8.41 -2.89
N ALA A 173 -4.56 -7.33 -2.35
CA ALA A 173 -4.46 -7.12 -0.91
C ALA A 173 -4.90 -5.72 -0.50
N ILE A 174 -5.37 -5.58 0.75
CA ILE A 174 -5.68 -4.28 1.36
C ILE A 174 -4.60 -3.95 2.39
N GLY A 175 -3.97 -2.80 2.20
CA GLY A 175 -2.97 -2.23 3.09
C GLY A 175 -3.38 -0.88 3.66
N SER A 176 -2.49 -0.29 4.45
CA SER A 176 -2.59 1.07 4.95
C SER A 176 -1.34 1.87 4.57
N ASP A 177 -1.48 3.18 4.38
CA ASP A 177 -0.38 4.06 4.02
C ASP A 177 -0.44 5.36 4.86
N THR A 178 0.52 5.51 5.75
CA THR A 178 0.72 6.69 6.60
C THR A 178 1.93 7.50 6.14
N GLY A 179 2.95 6.82 5.58
CA GLY A 179 4.18 7.45 5.08
C GLY A 179 4.77 6.74 3.86
N GLY A 180 4.03 5.79 3.24
CA GLY A 180 4.48 5.00 2.10
C GLY A 180 4.08 3.53 2.16
N SER A 181 3.33 3.14 3.18
CA SER A 181 3.17 1.72 3.55
C SER A 181 2.27 0.87 2.63
N VAL A 182 1.67 1.43 1.58
CA VAL A 182 1.09 0.72 0.42
C VAL A 182 2.07 0.77 -0.75
N ARG A 183 2.66 1.94 -1.00
CA ARG A 183 3.44 2.23 -2.21
C ARG A 183 4.82 1.57 -2.21
N ILE A 184 5.53 1.59 -1.08
CA ILE A 184 6.85 0.98 -0.95
C ILE A 184 6.78 -0.54 -1.17
N PRO A 185 5.95 -1.30 -0.43
CA PRO A 185 5.86 -2.74 -0.64
C PRO A 185 5.30 -3.10 -2.03
N ALA A 186 4.41 -2.30 -2.61
CA ALA A 186 3.98 -2.48 -3.99
C ALA A 186 5.16 -2.33 -4.97
N ALA A 187 5.91 -1.23 -4.89
CA ALA A 187 7.05 -0.96 -5.77
C ALA A 187 8.15 -2.03 -5.67
N TRP A 188 8.46 -2.48 -4.45
CA TRP A 188 9.52 -3.47 -4.23
C TRP A 188 9.14 -4.89 -4.64
N ASN A 189 7.84 -5.17 -4.82
CA ASN A 189 7.34 -6.46 -5.30
C ASN A 189 6.67 -6.37 -6.68
N ASP A 190 7.01 -5.35 -7.48
CA ASP A 190 6.58 -5.15 -8.86
C ASP A 190 5.05 -5.13 -9.01
N LEU A 191 4.37 -4.49 -8.07
CA LEU A 191 2.92 -4.37 -7.99
C LEU A 191 2.46 -2.91 -8.11
N VAL A 192 1.17 -2.75 -8.37
CA VAL A 192 0.47 -1.46 -8.31
C VAL A 192 0.00 -1.18 -6.89
N GLY A 193 0.28 0.02 -6.38
CA GLY A 193 -0.19 0.45 -5.06
C GLY A 193 -0.87 1.80 -5.11
N LEU A 194 -2.11 1.88 -4.63
CA LEU A 194 -2.86 3.14 -4.57
C LEU A 194 -2.95 3.64 -3.12
N LYS A 195 -2.30 4.78 -2.86
CA LYS A 195 -2.56 5.56 -1.66
C LYS A 195 -3.71 6.54 -1.92
N THR A 196 -4.80 6.39 -1.19
CA THR A 196 -5.92 7.32 -1.25
C THR A 196 -5.65 8.62 -0.49
N THR A 197 -6.44 9.65 -0.74
CA THR A 197 -6.45 10.88 0.05
C THR A 197 -6.82 10.58 1.50
N ALA A 198 -6.15 11.21 2.47
CA ALA A 198 -6.50 11.08 3.88
C ALA A 198 -7.94 11.59 4.12
N GLY A 199 -8.73 10.82 4.87
CA GLY A 199 -10.15 11.10 5.11
C GLY A 199 -11.11 10.65 4.00
N ARG A 200 -10.61 10.14 2.86
CA ARG A 200 -11.47 9.62 1.78
C ARG A 200 -12.16 8.30 2.16
N LEU A 201 -11.45 7.39 2.79
CA LEU A 201 -11.99 6.13 3.28
C LEU A 201 -12.10 6.13 4.81
N PRO A 202 -13.11 5.45 5.38
CA PRO A 202 -13.26 5.37 6.83
C PRO A 202 -12.15 4.51 7.46
N LEU A 203 -11.71 4.92 8.66
CA LEU A 203 -10.70 4.23 9.46
C LEU A 203 -11.30 3.50 10.66
N ALA A 204 -12.62 3.41 10.78
CA ALA A 204 -13.27 2.69 11.86
C ALA A 204 -12.90 1.19 11.82
N GLY A 205 -12.33 0.68 12.92
CA GLY A 205 -11.82 -0.69 13.02
C GLY A 205 -10.43 -0.88 12.36
N VAL A 206 -9.70 0.19 12.10
CA VAL A 206 -8.30 0.16 11.66
C VAL A 206 -7.41 0.59 12.81
N LEU A 207 -6.39 -0.19 13.18
CA LEU A 207 -5.42 0.21 14.19
C LEU A 207 -4.65 1.44 13.69
N PRO A 208 -4.65 2.55 14.46
CA PRO A 208 -4.06 3.80 14.01
C PRO A 208 -2.54 3.81 14.14
N LEU A 209 -1.87 4.63 13.30
CA LEU A 209 -0.49 5.05 13.51
C LEU A 209 -0.40 6.57 13.69
N ALA A 210 -0.84 7.32 12.69
CA ALA A 210 -0.98 8.77 12.72
C ALA A 210 -2.30 9.13 12.02
N PRO A 211 -3.43 9.26 12.76
CA PRO A 211 -4.78 9.35 12.20
C PRO A 211 -4.99 10.45 11.16
N LYS A 212 -4.23 11.55 11.22
CA LYS A 212 -4.33 12.62 10.22
C LYS A 212 -3.67 12.26 8.88
N PHE A 213 -2.85 11.20 8.83
CA PHE A 213 -2.16 10.71 7.64
C PHE A 213 -2.56 9.31 7.23
N ASP A 214 -3.15 8.53 8.15
CA ASP A 214 -3.53 7.15 7.89
C ASP A 214 -4.53 7.07 6.73
N THR A 215 -4.23 6.21 5.77
CA THR A 215 -5.09 5.91 4.64
C THR A 215 -5.16 4.41 4.40
N VAL A 216 -6.25 3.97 3.78
CA VAL A 216 -6.44 2.59 3.31
C VAL A 216 -6.24 2.56 1.81
N GLY A 217 -5.56 1.55 1.29
CA GLY A 217 -5.36 1.42 -0.14
C GLY A 217 -5.08 -0.01 -0.59
N PRO A 218 -5.42 -0.34 -1.84
CA PRO A 218 -5.12 -1.63 -2.45
C PRO A 218 -3.66 -1.75 -2.89
N ILE A 219 -3.18 -3.00 -2.85
CA ILE A 219 -1.97 -3.48 -3.51
C ILE A 219 -2.43 -4.57 -4.48
N ALA A 220 -2.19 -4.40 -5.77
CA ALA A 220 -2.79 -5.21 -6.82
C ALA A 220 -1.86 -5.42 -8.02
N ARG A 221 -2.28 -6.24 -8.98
CA ARG A 221 -1.53 -6.48 -10.22
C ARG A 221 -1.84 -5.48 -11.31
N SER A 222 -2.94 -4.71 -11.19
CA SER A 222 -3.33 -3.73 -12.19
C SER A 222 -3.98 -2.49 -11.60
N VAL A 223 -3.94 -1.41 -12.35
CA VAL A 223 -4.64 -0.15 -12.02
C VAL A 223 -6.16 -0.36 -12.02
N GLU A 224 -6.68 -1.22 -12.89
CA GLU A 224 -8.11 -1.57 -12.90
C GLU A 224 -8.54 -2.19 -11.57
N ASP A 225 -7.75 -3.10 -11.01
CA ASP A 225 -8.01 -3.71 -9.71
C ASP A 225 -8.10 -2.65 -8.60
N CYS A 226 -7.18 -1.69 -8.60
CA CYS A 226 -7.19 -0.57 -7.66
C CYS A 226 -8.47 0.28 -7.79
N ALA A 227 -8.92 0.53 -9.03
CA ALA A 227 -10.15 1.28 -9.29
C ALA A 227 -11.39 0.54 -8.79
N GLN A 228 -11.47 -0.78 -9.02
CA GLN A 228 -12.59 -1.61 -8.56
C GLN A 228 -12.67 -1.68 -7.04
N VAL A 229 -11.52 -1.84 -6.37
CA VAL A 229 -11.45 -1.88 -4.90
C VAL A 229 -11.85 -0.54 -4.28
N LEU A 230 -11.30 0.57 -4.79
CA LEU A 230 -11.66 1.91 -4.28
C LEU A 230 -13.16 2.16 -4.41
N ALA A 231 -13.73 1.88 -5.58
CA ALA A 231 -15.15 2.04 -5.84
C ALA A 231 -16.03 1.19 -4.91
N ALA A 232 -15.65 -0.08 -4.68
CA ALA A 232 -16.35 -0.97 -3.77
C ALA A 232 -16.25 -0.50 -2.31
N MET A 233 -15.10 0.01 -1.86
CA MET A 233 -14.93 0.60 -0.53
C MET A 233 -15.73 1.91 -0.35
N GLU A 234 -16.01 2.62 -1.43
CA GLU A 234 -16.83 3.84 -1.45
C GLU A 234 -18.32 3.55 -1.72
N ASN A 235 -18.69 2.30 -2.02
CA ASN A 235 -20.04 1.90 -2.41
C ASN A 235 -20.55 2.70 -3.62
N ARG A 236 -19.74 2.84 -4.65
CA ARG A 236 -20.04 3.54 -5.91
C ARG A 236 -19.55 2.75 -7.13
N PRO A 237 -20.00 3.08 -8.34
CA PRO A 237 -19.42 2.52 -9.56
C PRO A 237 -17.94 2.89 -9.72
N ALA A 238 -17.15 1.98 -10.29
CA ALA A 238 -15.77 2.26 -10.66
C ALA A 238 -15.71 3.30 -11.80
N PRO A 239 -14.65 4.15 -11.85
CA PRO A 239 -14.47 5.06 -12.96
C PRO A 239 -14.29 4.32 -14.27
N ASP A 240 -14.81 4.88 -15.37
CA ASP A 240 -14.55 4.35 -16.71
C ASP A 240 -13.10 4.64 -17.12
N LEU A 241 -12.31 3.59 -17.27
CA LEU A 241 -10.89 3.66 -17.65
C LEU A 241 -10.67 3.50 -19.16
N ARG A 242 -11.72 3.20 -19.94
CA ARG A 242 -11.62 3.01 -21.39
C ARG A 242 -11.21 4.30 -22.10
N GLY A 243 -10.41 4.16 -23.16
CA GLY A 243 -9.95 5.30 -23.95
C GLY A 243 -8.97 6.22 -23.24
N SER A 244 -8.44 5.82 -22.09
CA SER A 244 -7.38 6.58 -21.41
C SER A 244 -6.11 6.58 -22.25
N THR A 245 -5.45 7.74 -22.35
CA THR A 245 -4.24 7.94 -23.16
C THR A 245 -3.29 8.93 -22.48
N LEU A 246 -1.99 8.77 -22.75
CA LEU A 246 -0.96 9.74 -22.35
C LEU A 246 -0.77 10.89 -23.36
N SER A 247 -1.38 10.80 -24.52
CA SER A 247 -1.26 11.85 -25.53
C SER A 247 -1.70 13.21 -24.98
N GLY A 248 -0.75 14.16 -24.97
CA GLY A 248 -0.96 15.51 -24.47
C GLY A 248 -1.00 15.68 -22.95
N LYS A 249 -0.91 14.59 -22.18
CA LYS A 249 -0.80 14.65 -20.71
C LYS A 249 0.50 15.33 -20.30
N ARG A 250 0.41 16.16 -19.25
CA ARG A 250 1.53 16.95 -18.74
C ARG A 250 2.00 16.36 -17.41
N PHE A 251 3.24 15.88 -17.38
CA PHE A 251 3.87 15.36 -16.17
C PHE A 251 5.00 16.25 -15.71
N LEU A 252 5.07 16.50 -14.41
CA LEU A 252 6.17 17.19 -13.77
C LEU A 252 7.04 16.15 -13.03
N VAL A 253 8.28 15.96 -13.47
CA VAL A 253 9.29 15.26 -12.66
C VAL A 253 9.69 16.18 -11.52
N LEU A 254 9.43 15.75 -10.30
CA LEU A 254 9.81 16.46 -9.09
C LEU A 254 11.30 16.25 -8.83
N GLU A 255 12.12 17.26 -9.03
CA GLU A 255 13.55 17.26 -8.74
C GLU A 255 13.84 17.65 -7.27
N GLY A 256 15.10 17.57 -6.85
CA GLY A 256 15.56 17.90 -5.50
C GLY A 256 15.46 16.70 -4.56
N ALA A 257 14.78 16.85 -3.43
CA ALA A 257 14.71 15.84 -2.38
C ALA A 257 14.48 14.39 -2.85
N PRO A 258 13.64 14.07 -3.87
CA PRO A 258 13.47 12.70 -4.32
C PRO A 258 14.73 12.01 -4.85
N PHE A 259 15.71 12.78 -5.29
CA PHE A 259 16.93 12.29 -5.93
C PHE A 259 18.18 12.38 -5.03
N GLU A 260 18.08 12.99 -3.85
CA GLU A 260 19.18 13.01 -2.89
C GLU A 260 19.51 11.57 -2.45
N ASP A 261 20.79 11.17 -2.49
CA ASP A 261 21.26 9.82 -2.15
C ASP A 261 20.52 8.69 -2.86
N ILE A 262 19.88 8.95 -4.00
CA ILE A 262 19.24 7.90 -4.80
C ILE A 262 20.29 6.92 -5.30
N ARG A 263 19.98 5.62 -5.19
CA ARG A 263 20.86 4.55 -5.68
C ARG A 263 20.79 4.43 -7.20
N ASP A 264 21.85 3.92 -7.83
CA ASP A 264 21.99 3.85 -9.29
C ASP A 264 20.84 3.11 -10.00
N VAL A 265 20.40 1.98 -9.44
CA VAL A 265 19.36 1.16 -10.08
C VAL A 265 18.00 1.85 -10.06
N PRO A 266 17.49 2.37 -8.91
CA PRO A 266 16.29 3.19 -8.89
C PRO A 266 16.37 4.43 -9.79
N ALA A 267 17.51 5.12 -9.82
CA ALA A 267 17.69 6.30 -10.68
C ALA A 267 17.54 5.94 -12.16
N ARG A 268 18.27 4.94 -12.63
CA ARG A 268 18.17 4.47 -14.03
C ARG A 268 16.79 3.95 -14.38
N GLY A 269 16.19 3.12 -13.49
CA GLY A 269 14.85 2.57 -13.74
C GLY A 269 13.78 3.65 -13.83
N PHE A 270 13.89 4.70 -13.01
CA PHE A 270 12.99 5.84 -13.08
C PHE A 270 13.16 6.62 -14.41
N GLU A 271 14.37 6.93 -14.84
CA GLU A 271 14.61 7.66 -16.11
C GLU A 271 14.10 6.84 -17.32
N GLN A 272 14.35 5.53 -17.34
CA GLN A 272 13.78 4.64 -18.37
C GLN A 272 12.25 4.64 -18.39
N ALA A 273 11.62 4.72 -17.22
CA ALA A 273 10.16 4.85 -17.13
C ALA A 273 9.68 6.19 -17.67
N VAL A 274 10.36 7.29 -17.34
CA VAL A 274 10.07 8.64 -17.87
C VAL A 274 10.16 8.67 -19.39
N ASP A 275 11.21 8.06 -19.96
CA ASP A 275 11.38 7.99 -21.42
C ASP A 275 10.23 7.22 -22.10
N ARG A 276 9.76 6.11 -21.50
CA ARG A 276 8.61 5.35 -22.03
C ARG A 276 7.30 6.15 -21.93
N LEU A 277 7.08 6.87 -20.84
CA LEU A 277 5.92 7.76 -20.71
C LEU A 277 5.94 8.88 -21.74
N ALA A 278 7.11 9.46 -22.00
CA ALA A 278 7.30 10.49 -23.05
C ALA A 278 7.05 9.90 -24.46
N ALA A 279 7.59 8.72 -24.76
CA ALA A 279 7.37 8.01 -26.01
C ALA A 279 5.88 7.67 -26.26
N ALA A 280 5.11 7.42 -25.19
CA ALA A 280 3.67 7.23 -25.24
C ALA A 280 2.85 8.52 -25.36
N GLY A 281 3.51 9.68 -25.50
CA GLY A 281 2.89 10.97 -25.78
C GLY A 281 2.73 11.93 -24.59
N ALA A 282 3.25 11.59 -23.40
CA ALA A 282 3.27 12.49 -22.28
C ALA A 282 4.28 13.65 -22.50
N LYS A 283 3.91 14.86 -22.08
CA LYS A 283 4.79 16.03 -22.07
C LYS A 283 5.47 16.11 -20.71
N ILE A 284 6.78 15.93 -20.68
CA ILE A 284 7.58 15.91 -19.46
C ILE A 284 8.17 17.29 -19.20
N SER A 285 7.98 17.81 -18.01
CA SER A 285 8.67 18.97 -17.45
C SER A 285 9.44 18.54 -16.20
N ARG A 286 10.46 19.31 -15.81
CA ARG A 286 11.27 19.03 -14.61
C ARG A 286 11.40 20.30 -13.78
N SER A 287 11.22 20.22 -12.47
CA SER A 287 11.40 21.34 -11.56
C SER A 287 11.57 20.89 -10.11
N LYS A 288 12.30 21.69 -9.36
CA LYS A 288 12.28 21.66 -7.89
C LYS A 288 11.14 22.52 -7.39
N LEU A 289 10.50 22.12 -6.31
CA LEU A 289 9.44 22.86 -5.64
C LEU A 289 9.84 23.05 -4.15
N SER A 290 10.16 24.29 -3.76
CA SER A 290 10.59 24.59 -2.38
C SER A 290 9.55 24.17 -1.33
N SER A 291 8.26 24.27 -1.67
CA SER A 291 7.15 23.81 -0.83
C SER A 291 7.24 22.33 -0.45
N VAL A 292 7.91 21.49 -1.24
CA VAL A 292 8.13 20.06 -0.93
C VAL A 292 9.21 19.90 0.14
N GLU A 293 10.34 20.56 -0.03
CA GLU A 293 11.47 20.49 0.91
C GLU A 293 11.06 21.06 2.28
N GLU A 294 10.38 22.20 2.27
CA GLU A 294 9.84 22.86 3.47
C GLU A 294 8.80 21.98 4.18
N ALA A 295 7.86 21.34 3.44
CA ALA A 295 6.92 20.41 4.01
C ALA A 295 7.59 19.16 4.60
N LEU A 296 8.60 18.60 3.93
CA LEU A 296 9.34 17.43 4.44
C LEU A 296 10.08 17.73 5.74
N ALA A 297 10.64 18.95 5.88
CA ALA A 297 11.33 19.38 7.10
C ALA A 297 10.42 19.38 8.33
N LEU A 298 9.11 19.56 8.16
CA LEU A 298 8.13 19.51 9.25
C LEU A 298 7.78 18.08 9.70
N SER A 299 8.17 17.06 8.93
CA SER A 299 7.70 15.69 9.17
C SER A 299 8.07 15.14 10.57
N PRO A 300 9.26 15.36 11.15
CA PRO A 300 9.56 14.89 12.51
C PRO A 300 8.59 15.47 13.55
N ILE A 301 8.33 16.78 13.49
CA ILE A 301 7.49 17.50 14.45
C ILE A 301 6.01 17.09 14.32
N ILE A 302 5.57 16.69 13.13
CA ILE A 302 4.17 16.36 12.89
C ILE A 302 3.91 14.87 13.12
N TYR A 303 4.71 13.95 12.55
CA TYR A 303 4.45 12.51 12.64
C TYR A 303 4.76 11.93 14.01
N THR A 304 5.94 12.21 14.56
CA THR A 304 6.41 11.46 15.73
C THR A 304 5.57 11.71 16.97
N PRO A 305 5.13 12.97 17.29
CA PRO A 305 4.23 13.20 18.41
C PRO A 305 2.86 12.53 18.24
N GLU A 306 2.33 12.53 17.00
CA GLU A 306 1.03 11.90 16.73
C GLU A 306 1.11 10.38 16.92
N CYS A 307 2.15 9.72 16.38
CA CYS A 307 2.39 8.30 16.59
C CYS A 307 2.58 7.94 18.07
N TYR A 308 3.40 8.70 18.81
CA TYR A 308 3.64 8.47 20.24
C TYR A 308 2.37 8.64 21.05
N ALA A 309 1.57 9.68 20.78
CA ALA A 309 0.32 9.94 21.47
C ALA A 309 -0.67 8.77 21.35
N GLN A 310 -0.71 8.08 20.22
CA GLN A 310 -1.59 6.92 20.00
C GLN A 310 -1.23 5.74 20.90
N TRP A 311 0.07 5.44 21.08
CA TRP A 311 0.50 4.17 21.63
C TRP A 311 1.28 4.27 22.95
N ARG A 312 1.63 5.49 23.43
CA ARG A 312 2.48 5.71 24.61
C ARG A 312 2.05 4.89 25.84
N ASN A 313 0.74 4.84 26.12
CA ASN A 313 0.24 4.15 27.30
C ASN A 313 0.46 2.64 27.21
N LEU A 314 0.48 2.07 26.00
CA LEU A 314 0.69 0.65 25.78
C LEU A 314 2.18 0.31 25.71
N ILE A 315 2.96 1.03 24.90
CA ILE A 315 4.38 0.73 24.67
C ILE A 315 5.24 0.98 25.93
N GLU A 316 4.85 1.93 26.77
CA GLU A 316 5.61 2.22 28.01
C GLU A 316 5.25 1.27 29.18
N THR A 317 4.20 0.43 29.05
CA THR A 317 3.91 -0.63 30.03
C THR A 317 4.84 -1.82 29.92
N ALA A 318 5.28 -2.16 28.69
CA ALA A 318 6.17 -3.29 28.45
C ALA A 318 7.09 -3.00 27.23
N PRO A 319 7.99 -2.01 27.34
CA PRO A 319 8.84 -1.54 26.25
C PRO A 319 9.77 -2.64 25.71
N ASP A 320 10.14 -3.61 26.53
CA ASP A 320 11.01 -4.73 26.14
C ASP A 320 10.36 -5.70 25.16
N LEU A 321 9.03 -5.61 24.98
CA LEU A 321 8.29 -6.39 24.00
C LEU A 321 8.20 -5.73 22.63
N VAL A 322 8.66 -4.48 22.50
CA VAL A 322 8.68 -3.72 21.25
C VAL A 322 10.07 -3.81 20.61
N PHE A 323 10.12 -3.99 19.31
CA PHE A 323 11.38 -3.99 18.57
C PHE A 323 12.13 -2.66 18.79
N PRO A 324 13.39 -2.65 19.30
CA PRO A 324 14.06 -1.45 19.74
C PRO A 324 14.06 -0.26 18.75
N PRO A 325 14.34 -0.46 17.42
CA PRO A 325 14.26 0.65 16.48
C PRO A 325 12.86 1.26 16.34
N ILE A 326 11.81 0.49 16.55
CA ILE A 326 10.41 0.97 16.53
C ILE A 326 10.10 1.73 17.81
N LEU A 327 10.55 1.24 18.97
CA LEU A 327 10.39 1.91 20.24
C LEU A 327 11.07 3.28 20.26
N ASP A 328 12.33 3.34 19.80
CA ASP A 328 13.08 4.59 19.72
C ASP A 328 12.39 5.61 18.81
N ARG A 329 11.83 5.12 17.71
CA ARG A 329 11.08 5.95 16.79
C ARG A 329 9.79 6.50 17.41
N PHE A 330 9.06 5.73 18.22
CA PHE A 330 7.93 6.23 18.99
C PHE A 330 8.39 7.29 20.00
N ARG A 331 9.44 7.00 20.79
CA ARG A 331 9.94 7.87 21.82
C ARG A 331 10.50 9.19 21.28
N SER A 332 10.94 9.25 20.02
CA SER A 332 11.36 10.53 19.40
C SER A 332 10.21 11.55 19.31
N GLY A 333 8.96 11.12 19.47
CA GLY A 333 7.81 12.03 19.51
C GLY A 333 7.49 12.61 20.89
N ARG A 334 8.19 12.16 21.96
CA ARG A 334 7.85 12.49 23.35
C ARG A 334 8.10 13.94 23.73
N ASP A 335 9.17 14.52 23.20
CA ASP A 335 9.72 15.77 23.72
C ASP A 335 9.39 17.01 22.87
N HIS A 336 8.48 16.88 21.90
CA HIS A 336 7.99 18.00 21.10
C HIS A 336 6.95 18.82 21.87
N LEU A 337 7.05 20.15 21.79
CA LEU A 337 6.09 21.05 22.43
C LEU A 337 4.80 21.13 21.59
N ALA A 338 3.67 21.25 22.29
CA ALA A 338 2.37 21.38 21.62
C ALA A 338 2.30 22.61 20.70
N MET A 339 2.95 23.72 21.07
CA MET A 339 3.00 24.93 20.26
C MET A 339 3.75 24.71 18.93
N ASP A 340 4.84 23.94 18.94
CA ASP A 340 5.62 23.64 17.73
C ASP A 340 4.83 22.74 16.80
N TYR A 341 4.11 21.75 17.34
CA TYR A 341 3.21 20.89 16.56
C TYR A 341 2.08 21.69 15.89
N VAL A 342 1.46 22.64 16.62
CA VAL A 342 0.40 23.51 16.05
C VAL A 342 0.97 24.42 14.96
N ALA A 343 2.12 25.06 15.21
CA ALA A 343 2.78 25.92 14.22
C ALA A 343 3.19 25.13 12.96
N ALA A 344 3.70 23.90 13.14
CA ALA A 344 4.06 23.04 12.02
C ALA A 344 2.85 22.67 11.15
N TRP A 345 1.68 22.41 11.73
CA TRP A 345 0.45 22.17 10.97
C TRP A 345 -0.04 23.39 10.18
N GLN A 346 0.09 24.59 10.76
CA GLN A 346 -0.23 25.85 10.07
C GLN A 346 0.69 26.04 8.85
N SER A 347 2.01 25.92 9.07
CA SER A 347 3.01 26.02 8.01
C SER A 347 2.80 24.95 6.92
N LEU A 348 2.49 23.71 7.30
CA LEU A 348 2.19 22.64 6.34
C LEU A 348 0.96 22.98 5.48
N SER A 349 -0.05 23.62 6.04
CA SER A 349 -1.23 24.06 5.28
C SER A 349 -0.84 25.06 4.17
N ASP A 350 0.04 26.00 4.47
CA ASP A 350 0.52 26.97 3.49
C ASP A 350 1.36 26.30 2.40
N HIS A 351 2.25 25.36 2.77
CA HIS A 351 3.03 24.60 1.78
C HIS A 351 2.15 23.73 0.87
N ARG A 352 1.08 23.14 1.39
CA ARG A 352 0.07 22.42 0.59
C ARG A 352 -0.60 23.33 -0.42
N ALA A 353 -1.00 24.54 -0.02
CA ALA A 353 -1.63 25.51 -0.92
C ALA A 353 -0.66 25.95 -2.03
N HIS A 354 0.60 26.25 -1.69
CA HIS A 354 1.62 26.62 -2.66
C HIS A 354 1.91 25.48 -3.64
N TYR A 355 2.07 24.25 -3.16
CA TYR A 355 2.28 23.07 -4.01
C TYR A 355 1.13 22.89 -5.00
N LEU A 356 -0.11 22.95 -4.55
CA LEU A 356 -1.28 22.80 -5.42
C LEU A 356 -1.36 23.89 -6.48
N ALA A 357 -1.03 25.14 -6.14
CA ALA A 357 -0.97 26.25 -7.10
C ALA A 357 0.12 26.02 -8.17
N GLN A 358 1.32 25.58 -7.75
CA GLN A 358 2.44 25.31 -8.67
C GLN A 358 2.20 24.11 -9.60
N THR A 359 1.41 23.13 -9.16
CA THR A 359 1.17 21.88 -9.89
C THR A 359 -0.18 21.82 -10.61
N ALA A 360 -1.03 22.84 -10.49
CA ALA A 360 -2.38 22.87 -11.07
C ALA A 360 -2.44 22.64 -12.59
N GLY A 361 -1.34 22.96 -13.31
CA GLY A 361 -1.24 22.78 -14.76
C GLY A 361 -0.76 21.39 -15.20
N PHE A 362 -0.53 20.45 -14.29
CA PHE A 362 -0.04 19.11 -14.58
C PHE A 362 -1.09 18.04 -14.28
N ASP A 363 -1.12 16.96 -15.09
CA ASP A 363 -1.99 15.81 -14.86
C ASP A 363 -1.46 14.92 -13.72
N ALA A 364 -0.15 14.88 -13.55
CA ALA A 364 0.50 14.25 -12.40
C ALA A 364 1.90 14.84 -12.16
N VAL A 365 2.34 14.78 -10.90
CA VAL A 365 3.73 14.96 -10.50
C VAL A 365 4.34 13.57 -10.31
N ILE A 366 5.51 13.31 -10.90
CA ILE A 366 6.13 11.98 -10.91
C ILE A 366 7.51 12.00 -10.24
N LEU A 367 7.82 10.91 -9.54
CA LEU A 367 9.10 10.72 -8.84
C LEU A 367 9.36 9.22 -8.61
N PRO A 368 10.62 8.81 -8.32
CA PRO A 368 10.89 7.44 -7.90
C PRO A 368 10.12 7.08 -6.62
N THR A 369 9.45 5.93 -6.55
CA THR A 369 8.68 5.55 -5.36
C THR A 369 9.57 5.42 -4.13
N ALA A 370 10.70 4.73 -4.27
CA ALA A 370 11.75 4.65 -3.25
C ALA A 370 13.11 4.92 -3.88
N PRO A 371 14.02 5.63 -3.20
CA PRO A 371 15.36 5.95 -3.73
C PRO A 371 16.37 4.82 -3.58
N ASN A 372 16.01 3.72 -2.92
CA ASN A 372 16.83 2.53 -2.67
C ASN A 372 16.12 1.25 -3.10
N LEU A 373 16.87 0.17 -3.23
CA LEU A 373 16.37 -1.20 -3.38
C LEU A 373 16.08 -1.83 -2.01
N PRO A 374 15.32 -2.95 -1.96
CA PRO A 374 15.08 -3.70 -0.74
C PRO A 374 16.40 -4.07 -0.03
N PRO A 375 16.65 -3.60 1.21
CA PRO A 375 17.85 -3.97 1.94
C PRO A 375 17.77 -5.40 2.51
N ASN A 376 18.95 -6.01 2.74
CA ASN A 376 19.07 -7.35 3.30
C ASN A 376 18.52 -7.41 4.73
N ALA A 377 17.60 -8.34 5.00
CA ALA A 377 16.89 -8.46 6.27
C ALA A 377 17.84 -8.77 7.45
N ARG A 378 18.85 -9.62 7.25
CA ARG A 378 19.81 -9.98 8.31
C ARG A 378 20.65 -8.78 8.75
N ARG A 379 21.13 -7.99 7.79
CA ARG A 379 21.91 -6.78 8.09
C ARG A 379 21.09 -5.75 8.87
N LEU A 380 19.82 -5.56 8.51
CA LEU A 380 18.92 -4.66 9.23
C LEU A 380 18.68 -5.10 10.68
N MET A 381 18.69 -6.43 10.95
CA MET A 381 18.57 -6.96 12.31
C MET A 381 19.82 -6.74 13.16
N GLN A 382 21.00 -6.74 12.54
CA GLN A 382 22.29 -6.69 13.23
C GLN A 382 22.80 -5.27 13.44
N ASP A 383 22.34 -4.32 12.63
CA ASP A 383 22.87 -2.95 12.59
C ASP A 383 21.72 -1.93 12.71
N HIS A 384 21.51 -1.41 13.92
CA HIS A 384 20.45 -0.44 14.22
C HIS A 384 20.65 0.89 13.47
N ALA A 385 21.89 1.34 13.30
CA ALA A 385 22.19 2.58 12.56
C ALA A 385 21.85 2.41 11.07
N TYR A 386 22.20 1.24 10.50
CA TYR A 386 21.83 0.88 9.12
C TYR A 386 20.30 0.78 8.97
N PHE A 387 19.60 0.15 9.92
CA PHE A 387 18.13 0.12 9.92
C PHE A 387 17.54 1.53 9.87
N THR A 388 18.01 2.42 10.72
CA THR A 388 17.50 3.80 10.80
C THR A 388 17.76 4.56 9.50
N THR A 389 18.97 4.46 8.94
CA THR A 389 19.37 5.12 7.69
C THR A 389 18.52 4.63 6.52
N GLU A 390 18.42 3.31 6.31
CA GLU A 390 17.66 2.74 5.20
C GLU A 390 16.17 3.00 5.36
N ASN A 391 15.63 2.96 6.58
CA ASN A 391 14.22 3.26 6.82
C ASN A 391 13.86 4.72 6.51
N LEU A 392 14.70 5.67 6.90
CA LEU A 392 14.47 7.09 6.60
C LEU A 392 14.60 7.38 5.10
N LEU A 393 15.59 6.80 4.45
CA LEU A 393 15.80 6.90 3.01
C LEU A 393 14.60 6.32 2.25
N THR A 394 14.18 5.09 2.58
CA THR A 394 13.04 4.40 1.95
C THR A 394 11.75 5.24 2.01
N LEU A 395 11.47 5.86 3.16
CA LEU A 395 10.25 6.63 3.39
C LEU A 395 10.29 8.05 2.82
N ARG A 396 11.45 8.59 2.45
CA ARG A 396 11.59 10.00 2.08
C ARG A 396 10.66 10.40 0.94
N ASN A 397 10.72 9.68 -0.17
CA ASN A 397 9.96 10.02 -1.37
C ASN A 397 8.45 9.84 -1.17
N THR A 398 8.05 8.71 -0.62
CA THR A 398 6.62 8.44 -0.39
C THR A 398 5.99 9.40 0.60
N ARG A 399 6.76 9.86 1.61
CA ARG A 399 6.29 10.83 2.60
C ARG A 399 5.86 12.17 1.99
N ILE A 400 6.41 12.55 0.84
CA ILE A 400 5.98 13.74 0.08
C ILE A 400 4.47 13.71 -0.15
N GLY A 401 3.95 12.61 -0.68
CA GLY A 401 2.53 12.46 -0.95
C GLY A 401 1.65 12.50 0.30
N ASN A 402 2.15 12.00 1.45
CA ASN A 402 1.42 12.07 2.72
C ASN A 402 1.43 13.49 3.29
N MET A 403 2.61 14.11 3.40
CA MET A 403 2.75 15.48 3.92
C MET A 403 1.89 16.47 3.12
N LEU A 404 1.90 16.37 1.81
CA LEU A 404 1.12 17.25 0.92
C LEU A 404 -0.36 16.84 0.78
N GLY A 405 -0.80 15.75 1.41
CA GLY A 405 -2.19 15.31 1.43
C GLY A 405 -2.70 14.73 0.10
N LEU A 406 -1.81 14.35 -0.80
CA LEU A 406 -2.10 13.93 -2.18
C LEU A 406 -2.65 12.49 -2.25
N CYS A 407 -3.37 12.15 -3.33
CA CYS A 407 -3.52 10.77 -3.76
C CYS A 407 -2.32 10.36 -4.62
N VAL A 408 -1.88 9.11 -4.49
CA VAL A 408 -0.67 8.64 -5.16
C VAL A 408 -0.84 7.21 -5.66
N LEU A 409 -0.48 6.99 -6.93
CA LEU A 409 -0.42 5.67 -7.55
C LEU A 409 1.04 5.31 -7.77
N SER A 410 1.48 4.17 -7.26
CA SER A 410 2.79 3.59 -7.55
C SER A 410 2.64 2.49 -8.59
N LEU A 411 3.46 2.55 -9.64
CA LEU A 411 3.50 1.58 -10.73
C LEU A 411 4.88 0.94 -10.81
N PRO A 412 4.98 -0.34 -11.20
CA PRO A 412 6.27 -0.96 -11.52
C PRO A 412 6.87 -0.31 -12.78
N THR A 413 8.20 -0.19 -12.81
CA THR A 413 8.93 0.37 -13.95
C THR A 413 9.36 -0.68 -14.97
N GLY A 414 9.14 -1.98 -14.69
CA GLY A 414 9.73 -3.09 -15.44
C GLY A 414 11.18 -3.41 -15.03
N VAL A 415 11.79 -2.57 -14.17
CA VAL A 415 13.04 -2.91 -13.49
C VAL A 415 12.68 -3.52 -12.12
N PRO A 416 13.18 -4.71 -11.78
CA PRO A 416 12.82 -5.39 -10.54
C PRO A 416 13.00 -4.50 -9.30
N SER A 417 11.99 -4.47 -8.43
CA SER A 417 11.94 -3.68 -7.20
C SER A 417 12.08 -2.16 -7.38
N VAL A 418 11.81 -1.64 -8.57
CA VAL A 418 11.83 -0.19 -8.85
C VAL A 418 10.45 0.29 -9.28
N GLY A 419 9.90 1.25 -8.53
CA GLY A 419 8.60 1.84 -8.82
C GLY A 419 8.68 3.32 -9.17
N ILE A 420 7.70 3.78 -9.95
CA ILE A 420 7.42 5.20 -10.23
C ILE A 420 6.10 5.58 -9.55
N SER A 421 6.10 6.70 -8.83
CA SER A 421 4.91 7.28 -8.21
C SER A 421 4.34 8.40 -9.09
N LEU A 422 3.03 8.34 -9.34
CA LEU A 422 2.23 9.40 -9.93
C LEU A 422 1.41 10.04 -8.82
N MET A 423 1.59 11.33 -8.58
CA MET A 423 0.89 12.10 -7.53
C MET A 423 -0.11 13.06 -8.16
N ALA A 424 -1.33 13.10 -7.64
CA ALA A 424 -2.36 14.07 -8.04
C ALA A 424 -2.93 14.79 -6.81
N ALA A 425 -3.66 15.87 -7.05
CA ALA A 425 -4.31 16.66 -6.00
C ALA A 425 -5.19 15.79 -5.08
N PRO A 426 -5.46 16.25 -3.85
CA PRO A 426 -6.37 15.54 -2.96
C PRO A 426 -7.73 15.30 -3.63
N MET A 427 -8.32 14.13 -3.41
CA MET A 427 -9.61 13.68 -3.94
C MET A 427 -9.67 13.50 -5.47
N ALA A 428 -8.51 13.50 -6.16
CA ALA A 428 -8.42 13.32 -7.62
C ALA A 428 -8.11 11.87 -8.04
N GLU A 429 -8.44 10.86 -7.22
CA GLU A 429 -8.11 9.46 -7.50
C GLU A 429 -8.69 8.93 -8.81
N ASP A 430 -9.92 9.34 -9.20
CA ASP A 430 -10.53 8.89 -10.45
C ASP A 430 -9.75 9.42 -11.67
N HIS A 431 -9.29 10.69 -11.62
CA HIS A 431 -8.38 11.24 -12.61
C HIS A 431 -7.05 10.48 -12.62
N LEU A 432 -6.46 10.28 -11.43
CA LEU A 432 -5.18 9.58 -11.28
C LEU A 432 -5.24 8.15 -11.81
N LEU A 433 -6.33 7.41 -11.58
CA LEU A 433 -6.54 6.06 -12.09
C LEU A 433 -6.67 6.03 -13.61
N ARG A 434 -7.32 7.01 -14.23
CA ARG A 434 -7.38 7.15 -15.69
C ARG A 434 -6.00 7.44 -16.31
N VAL A 435 -5.23 8.32 -15.70
CA VAL A 435 -3.83 8.57 -16.11
C VAL A 435 -2.99 7.32 -15.86
N GLY A 436 -3.21 6.65 -14.73
CA GLY A 436 -2.48 5.47 -14.28
C GLY A 436 -2.63 4.28 -15.21
N VAL A 437 -3.83 3.96 -15.72
CA VAL A 437 -4.00 2.83 -16.64
C VAL A 437 -3.28 3.08 -17.97
N ALA A 438 -3.24 4.31 -18.45
CA ALA A 438 -2.48 4.66 -19.65
C ALA A 438 -0.96 4.62 -19.40
N ALA A 439 -0.52 5.01 -18.19
CA ALA A 439 0.87 4.90 -17.78
C ALA A 439 1.29 3.42 -17.59
N GLU A 440 0.44 2.60 -16.97
CA GLU A 440 0.65 1.15 -16.82
C GLU A 440 0.89 0.48 -18.19
N THR A 441 0.06 0.80 -19.19
CA THR A 441 0.22 0.30 -20.56
C THR A 441 1.55 0.74 -21.18
N ALA A 442 1.98 1.98 -20.96
CA ALA A 442 3.25 2.49 -21.47
C ALA A 442 4.47 1.91 -20.75
N LEU A 443 4.32 1.49 -19.50
CA LEU A 443 5.37 0.93 -18.67
C LEU A 443 5.45 -0.60 -18.75
N ALA A 444 4.47 -1.27 -19.38
CA ALA A 444 4.53 -2.71 -19.59
C ALA A 444 5.78 -3.07 -20.41
N THR A 445 6.49 -4.09 -19.96
CA THR A 445 7.60 -4.73 -20.73
C THR A 445 7.02 -5.94 -21.43
N ASP A 446 7.37 -6.11 -22.71
CA ASP A 446 7.01 -7.28 -23.52
C ASP A 446 7.49 -8.60 -22.90
#